data_92857a2c73c44a89cc91c6e4ffae9e67
#
_entry.id   92857a2c73c44a89cc91c6e4ffae9e67
#
_cell.length_a   1.000
_cell.length_b   1.000
_cell.length_c   1.000
_cell.angle_alpha   90.00
_cell.angle_beta   90.00
_cell.angle_gamma   90.00
#
_symmetry.space_group_name_H-M   'P 1'
#
loop_
_entity.id
_entity.type
_entity.pdbx_description
1 polymer ?
#
loop_
_entity_poly.entity_id
_entity_poly.type
_entity_poly.pdbx_seq_one_letter_code
_entity_poly.pdbx_strand_id
1 'polypeptide(L)'
;MTQFSLAHAKSLDVQDPLQKYRAQFSIPKQKNGEEHIYLCGNSLGLMPYRAQEYVNQEMEDWGKYGVEGHFHARHPWMPYHEFLTDKMARVVGALPHEVVVMNSLTANLHLMMVSFYRPTAERFKILIDYSPFPSDRYAVESQAKFHGYDPKGAIIELQPSGDKETVDHDDILAMIDKHGDEIALIMIGGVNYYTGQLYPLADITKAGHSKGCFVGFDLAHAAGNIDLQLHDTGSDFAVWCTYKYLNSSPGSLSGCFVHERHAEDENMPRF
;
A
#
# COMPACT_ATOMS: atom_id res chain seq x y z
N MET A 1 5.60 38.64 11.81
CA MET A 1 4.42 37.77 11.95
C MET A 1 4.82 36.59 12.83
N THR A 2 4.01 36.23 13.83
CA THR A 2 4.28 35.02 14.62
C THR A 2 4.14 33.79 13.72
N GLN A 3 5.03 32.83 13.87
CA GLN A 3 5.13 31.60 13.06
C GLN A 3 3.82 30.77 13.04
N PHE A 4 2.96 30.94 14.03
CA PHE A 4 1.68 30.22 14.19
C PHE A 4 0.45 31.14 14.08
N SER A 5 0.44 32.06 13.13
CA SER A 5 -0.72 32.95 12.90
C SER A 5 -1.50 32.55 11.63
N LEU A 6 -2.80 32.85 11.60
CA LEU A 6 -3.62 32.67 10.41
C LEU A 6 -3.06 33.43 9.19
N ALA A 7 -2.49 34.62 9.41
CA ALA A 7 -1.86 35.40 8.34
C ALA A 7 -0.62 34.69 7.77
N HIS A 8 0.17 34.04 8.62
CA HIS A 8 1.30 33.23 8.17
C HIS A 8 0.83 32.01 7.39
N ALA A 9 -0.16 31.24 7.88
CA ALA A 9 -0.70 30.11 7.16
C ALA A 9 -1.22 30.51 5.76
N LYS A 10 -2.01 31.58 5.66
CA LYS A 10 -2.48 32.12 4.37
C LYS A 10 -1.34 32.53 3.44
N SER A 11 -0.23 33.04 3.97
CA SER A 11 0.93 33.39 3.14
C SER A 11 1.64 32.15 2.59
N LEU A 12 1.64 31.04 3.32
CA LEU A 12 2.16 29.74 2.85
C LEU A 12 1.25 29.14 1.77
N ASP A 13 -0.06 29.18 1.97
CA ASP A 13 -1.04 28.71 0.97
C ASP A 13 -0.85 29.42 -0.39
N VAL A 14 -0.65 30.74 -0.38
CA VAL A 14 -0.43 31.53 -1.62
C VAL A 14 0.87 31.12 -2.34
N GLN A 15 1.88 30.68 -1.58
CA GLN A 15 3.17 30.27 -2.12
C GLN A 15 3.23 28.81 -2.54
N ASP A 16 2.20 28.00 -2.17
CA ASP A 16 2.15 26.57 -2.49
C ASP A 16 1.92 26.37 -3.99
N PRO A 17 2.86 25.76 -4.74
CA PRO A 17 2.71 25.47 -6.16
C PRO A 17 1.56 24.48 -6.44
N LEU A 18 1.12 23.72 -5.43
CA LEU A 18 0.03 22.75 -5.54
C LEU A 18 -1.35 23.36 -5.26
N GLN A 19 -1.45 24.58 -4.78
CA GLN A 19 -2.73 25.23 -4.43
C GLN A 19 -3.78 25.14 -5.57
N LYS A 20 -3.34 25.27 -6.81
CA LYS A 20 -4.21 25.19 -8.00
C LYS A 20 -4.97 23.88 -8.15
N TYR A 21 -4.46 22.78 -7.58
CA TYR A 21 -5.09 21.46 -7.66
C TYR A 21 -6.23 21.28 -6.67
N ARG A 22 -6.27 22.06 -5.58
CA ARG A 22 -7.33 21.98 -4.57
C ARG A 22 -8.73 22.14 -5.19
N ALA A 23 -8.90 23.03 -6.14
CA ALA A 23 -10.16 23.27 -6.85
C ALA A 23 -10.61 22.09 -7.75
N GLN A 24 -9.78 21.07 -7.93
CA GLN A 24 -10.13 19.88 -8.71
C GLN A 24 -10.84 18.80 -7.88
N PHE A 25 -10.98 19.02 -6.58
CA PHE A 25 -11.57 18.05 -5.65
C PHE A 25 -12.84 18.58 -5.01
N SER A 26 -13.82 17.69 -4.82
CA SER A 26 -15.04 17.98 -4.07
C SER A 26 -14.73 17.89 -2.58
N ILE A 27 -14.76 19.06 -1.90
CA ILE A 27 -14.58 19.14 -0.45
C ILE A 27 -15.96 19.10 0.21
N PRO A 28 -16.21 18.19 1.18
CA PRO A 28 -17.48 18.15 1.91
C PRO A 28 -17.79 19.48 2.56
N LYS A 29 -19.09 19.84 2.60
CA LYS A 29 -19.54 21.09 3.19
C LYS A 29 -20.23 20.88 4.52
N GLN A 30 -20.04 21.83 5.43
CA GLN A 30 -20.74 21.94 6.69
C GLN A 30 -22.20 22.34 6.46
N LYS A 31 -23.03 22.26 7.52
CA LYS A 31 -24.44 22.68 7.46
C LYS A 31 -24.64 24.16 7.12
N ASN A 32 -23.66 25.00 7.44
CA ASN A 32 -23.65 26.43 7.10
C ASN A 32 -23.20 26.74 5.67
N GLY A 33 -22.83 25.71 4.87
CA GLY A 33 -22.36 25.85 3.49
C GLY A 33 -20.84 26.04 3.34
N GLU A 34 -20.10 26.23 4.43
CA GLU A 34 -18.65 26.34 4.40
C GLU A 34 -17.98 24.96 4.18
N GLU A 35 -16.78 24.94 3.61
CA GLU A 35 -16.01 23.72 3.44
C GLU A 35 -15.52 23.17 4.79
N HIS A 36 -15.52 21.85 4.93
CA HIS A 36 -14.81 21.21 6.03
C HIS A 36 -13.29 21.38 5.89
N ILE A 37 -12.60 21.47 7.02
CA ILE A 37 -11.16 21.22 7.08
C ILE A 37 -10.99 19.70 6.98
N TYR A 38 -10.74 19.20 5.77
CA TYR A 38 -10.66 17.76 5.51
C TYR A 38 -9.23 17.25 5.63
N LEU A 39 -8.94 16.53 6.70
CA LEU A 39 -7.64 15.92 6.99
C LEU A 39 -7.73 14.38 7.12
N CYS A 40 -8.74 13.77 6.48
CA CYS A 40 -9.03 12.34 6.57
C CYS A 40 -8.55 11.53 5.36
N GLY A 41 -7.60 12.06 4.57
CA GLY A 41 -7.02 11.37 3.42
C GLY A 41 -6.37 10.03 3.74
N ASN A 42 -5.93 9.86 4.99
CA ASN A 42 -5.45 8.59 5.53
C ASN A 42 -6.53 7.50 5.63
N SER A 43 -7.80 7.85 5.56
CA SER A 43 -8.94 6.91 5.57
C SER A 43 -9.62 6.85 4.21
N LEU A 44 -9.97 8.01 3.64
CA LEU A 44 -10.57 8.14 2.32
C LEU A 44 -10.13 9.47 1.71
N GLY A 45 -9.59 9.44 0.49
CA GLY A 45 -9.25 10.63 -0.27
C GLY A 45 -10.48 11.40 -0.74
N LEU A 46 -10.29 12.69 -1.07
CA LEU A 46 -11.34 13.52 -1.65
C LEU A 46 -11.67 13.06 -3.08
N MET A 47 -12.93 13.21 -3.48
CA MET A 47 -13.38 12.89 -4.83
C MET A 47 -12.84 13.91 -5.84
N PRO A 48 -12.02 13.51 -6.82
CA PRO A 48 -11.70 14.37 -7.97
C PRO A 48 -12.93 14.54 -8.84
N TYR A 49 -13.22 15.76 -9.31
CA TYR A 49 -14.37 15.98 -10.22
C TYR A 49 -14.27 15.16 -11.51
N ARG A 50 -13.06 14.90 -12.00
CA ARG A 50 -12.82 14.04 -13.15
C ARG A 50 -13.27 12.60 -12.98
N ALA A 51 -13.35 12.09 -11.75
CA ALA A 51 -13.81 10.71 -11.51
C ALA A 51 -15.23 10.49 -12.04
N GLN A 52 -16.12 11.47 -11.85
CA GLN A 52 -17.49 11.38 -12.37
C GLN A 52 -17.51 11.40 -13.91
N GLU A 53 -16.64 12.18 -14.53
CA GLU A 53 -16.54 12.26 -16.00
C GLU A 53 -16.11 10.90 -16.58
N TYR A 54 -15.10 10.25 -16.01
CA TYR A 54 -14.66 8.93 -16.44
C TYR A 54 -15.73 7.85 -16.24
N VAL A 55 -16.41 7.84 -15.09
CA VAL A 55 -17.49 6.88 -14.85
C VAL A 55 -18.63 7.06 -15.86
N ASN A 56 -19.05 8.29 -16.11
CA ASN A 56 -20.09 8.58 -17.10
C ASN A 56 -19.66 8.12 -18.49
N GLN A 57 -18.41 8.35 -18.87
CA GLN A 57 -17.85 7.93 -20.14
C GLN A 57 -17.89 6.41 -20.32
N GLU A 58 -17.51 5.65 -19.30
CA GLU A 58 -17.57 4.18 -19.35
C GLU A 58 -19.02 3.68 -19.43
N MET A 59 -19.96 4.32 -18.73
CA MET A 59 -21.39 3.98 -18.83
C MET A 59 -21.95 4.25 -20.22
N GLU A 60 -21.58 5.36 -20.86
CA GLU A 60 -21.95 5.68 -22.23
C GLU A 60 -21.38 4.66 -23.21
N ASP A 61 -20.11 4.32 -23.09
CA ASP A 61 -19.44 3.36 -23.97
C ASP A 61 -20.03 1.96 -23.81
N TRP A 62 -20.35 1.53 -22.59
CA TRP A 62 -21.05 0.28 -22.35
C TRP A 62 -22.43 0.25 -23.00
N GLY A 63 -23.23 1.29 -22.81
CA GLY A 63 -24.55 1.42 -23.43
C GLY A 63 -24.51 1.43 -24.96
N LYS A 64 -23.46 2.02 -25.54
CA LYS A 64 -23.30 2.16 -26.99
C LYS A 64 -22.75 0.91 -27.67
N TYR A 65 -21.76 0.28 -27.07
CA TYR A 65 -20.98 -0.76 -27.73
C TYR A 65 -21.27 -2.19 -27.22
N GLY A 66 -21.83 -2.34 -26.02
CA GLY A 66 -22.00 -3.67 -25.41
C GLY A 66 -20.68 -4.43 -25.41
N VAL A 67 -20.68 -5.69 -25.89
CA VAL A 67 -19.47 -6.53 -25.95
C VAL A 67 -18.37 -5.95 -26.84
N GLU A 68 -18.72 -5.19 -27.86
CA GLU A 68 -17.75 -4.55 -28.75
C GLU A 68 -16.92 -3.46 -28.04
N GLY A 69 -17.33 -3.01 -26.86
CA GLY A 69 -16.56 -2.10 -26.02
C GLY A 69 -15.18 -2.63 -25.66
N HIS A 70 -14.97 -3.94 -25.67
CA HIS A 70 -13.65 -4.55 -25.50
C HIS A 70 -12.60 -4.01 -26.49
N PHE A 71 -13.04 -3.57 -27.69
CA PHE A 71 -12.17 -3.12 -28.77
C PHE A 71 -12.43 -1.67 -29.19
N HIS A 72 -13.65 -1.16 -29.01
CA HIS A 72 -14.13 0.09 -29.62
C HIS A 72 -14.54 1.18 -28.61
N ALA A 73 -14.52 0.93 -27.30
CA ALA A 73 -14.69 1.97 -26.29
C ALA A 73 -13.57 3.02 -26.37
N ARG A 74 -13.78 4.21 -25.83
CA ARG A 74 -12.74 5.26 -25.71
C ARG A 74 -11.50 4.75 -24.94
N HIS A 75 -11.73 3.91 -23.93
CA HIS A 75 -10.71 3.10 -23.27
C HIS A 75 -11.07 1.63 -23.50
N PRO A 76 -10.55 0.94 -24.53
CA PRO A 76 -10.88 -0.44 -24.84
C PRO A 76 -10.64 -1.36 -23.63
N TRP A 77 -11.61 -2.22 -23.33
CA TRP A 77 -11.55 -2.99 -22.08
C TRP A 77 -10.61 -4.19 -22.14
N MET A 78 -10.19 -4.64 -23.30
CA MET A 78 -9.25 -5.76 -23.42
C MET A 78 -7.89 -5.46 -22.77
N PRO A 79 -7.21 -4.32 -23.05
CA PRO A 79 -5.96 -3.94 -22.41
C PRO A 79 -6.17 -3.06 -21.15
N TYR A 80 -7.33 -3.04 -20.54
CA TYR A 80 -7.68 -2.07 -19.49
C TYR A 80 -6.72 -2.12 -18.28
N HIS A 81 -6.21 -3.31 -17.97
CA HIS A 81 -5.24 -3.54 -16.89
C HIS A 81 -3.88 -2.86 -17.14
N GLU A 82 -3.55 -2.48 -18.39
CA GLU A 82 -2.28 -1.84 -18.75
C GLU A 82 -2.31 -0.32 -18.57
N PHE A 83 -3.50 0.33 -18.63
CA PHE A 83 -3.60 1.79 -18.67
C PHE A 83 -3.07 2.52 -17.45
N LEU A 84 -3.02 1.86 -16.30
CA LEU A 84 -2.56 2.44 -15.04
C LEU A 84 -1.14 2.02 -14.66
N THR A 85 -0.58 1.02 -15.33
CA THR A 85 0.71 0.40 -14.97
C THR A 85 1.85 1.43 -14.91
N ASP A 86 2.11 2.15 -16.00
CA ASP A 86 3.19 3.15 -16.05
C ASP A 86 3.01 4.29 -15.03
N LYS A 87 1.76 4.72 -14.84
CA LYS A 87 1.45 5.80 -13.90
C LYS A 87 1.66 5.36 -12.46
N MET A 88 1.20 4.15 -12.14
CA MET A 88 1.33 3.60 -10.81
C MET A 88 2.77 3.25 -10.48
N ALA A 89 3.53 2.69 -11.43
CA ALA A 89 4.95 2.42 -11.28
C ALA A 89 5.73 3.70 -10.90
N ARG A 90 5.43 4.83 -11.55
CA ARG A 90 6.04 6.13 -11.18
C ARG A 90 5.65 6.61 -9.77
N VAL A 91 4.42 6.33 -9.33
CA VAL A 91 3.96 6.73 -7.98
C VAL A 91 4.71 5.98 -6.89
N VAL A 92 5.04 4.71 -7.14
CA VAL A 92 5.66 3.84 -6.13
C VAL A 92 7.15 3.60 -6.36
N GLY A 93 7.75 4.21 -7.39
CA GLY A 93 9.18 4.06 -7.69
C GLY A 93 9.54 2.62 -8.11
N ALA A 94 8.74 2.03 -9.01
CA ALA A 94 8.93 0.68 -9.54
C ALA A 94 9.08 0.68 -11.06
N LEU A 95 9.48 -0.46 -11.62
CA LEU A 95 9.44 -0.67 -13.07
C LEU A 95 8.01 -1.01 -13.52
N PRO A 96 7.58 -0.62 -14.74
CA PRO A 96 6.21 -0.88 -15.18
C PRO A 96 5.77 -2.34 -15.08
N HIS A 97 6.63 -3.29 -15.45
CA HIS A 97 6.31 -4.72 -15.42
C HIS A 97 6.27 -5.34 -14.01
N GLU A 98 6.68 -4.59 -12.98
CA GLU A 98 6.60 -5.01 -11.57
C GLU A 98 5.25 -4.66 -10.91
N VAL A 99 4.39 -3.85 -11.57
CA VAL A 99 3.20 -3.27 -10.96
C VAL A 99 1.94 -3.62 -11.74
N VAL A 100 0.89 -3.93 -11.00
CA VAL A 100 -0.46 -4.08 -11.55
C VAL A 100 -1.49 -3.42 -10.63
N VAL A 101 -2.54 -2.85 -11.21
CA VAL A 101 -3.70 -2.33 -10.47
C VAL A 101 -4.85 -3.33 -10.61
N MET A 102 -5.15 -4.04 -9.54
CA MET A 102 -6.15 -5.10 -9.53
C MET A 102 -6.73 -5.33 -8.13
N ASN A 103 -7.86 -6.00 -8.04
CA ASN A 103 -8.49 -6.49 -6.82
C ASN A 103 -8.68 -5.42 -5.70
N SER A 104 -8.82 -5.88 -4.47
CA SER A 104 -8.70 -5.09 -3.24
C SER A 104 -7.34 -5.34 -2.57
N LEU A 105 -6.91 -4.45 -1.66
CA LEU A 105 -5.68 -4.64 -0.91
C LEU A 105 -5.66 -6.00 -0.20
N THR A 106 -6.72 -6.36 0.52
CA THR A 106 -6.77 -7.63 1.26
C THR A 106 -6.67 -8.84 0.34
N ALA A 107 -7.31 -8.82 -0.84
CA ALA A 107 -7.18 -9.89 -1.82
C ALA A 107 -5.75 -10.00 -2.34
N ASN A 108 -5.12 -8.87 -2.71
CA ASN A 108 -3.72 -8.83 -3.15
C ASN A 108 -2.77 -9.33 -2.06
N LEU A 109 -2.98 -8.93 -0.79
CA LEU A 109 -2.19 -9.39 0.34
C LEU A 109 -2.26 -10.91 0.48
N HIS A 110 -3.46 -11.51 0.41
CA HIS A 110 -3.60 -12.97 0.45
C HIS A 110 -2.91 -13.66 -0.73
N LEU A 111 -3.05 -13.14 -1.96
CA LEU A 111 -2.38 -13.70 -3.14
C LEU A 111 -0.85 -13.64 -3.00
N MET A 112 -0.31 -12.54 -2.48
CA MET A 112 1.13 -12.43 -2.24
C MET A 112 1.58 -13.39 -1.15
N MET A 113 0.86 -13.51 -0.04
CA MET A 113 1.22 -14.47 1.01
C MET A 113 1.13 -15.92 0.53
N VAL A 114 0.18 -16.27 -0.34
CA VAL A 114 0.11 -17.61 -0.93
C VAL A 114 1.37 -17.94 -1.74
N SER A 115 1.95 -16.95 -2.41
CA SER A 115 3.21 -17.11 -3.17
C SER A 115 4.45 -17.05 -2.27
N PHE A 116 4.55 -16.07 -1.38
CA PHE A 116 5.78 -15.72 -0.67
C PHE A 116 5.89 -16.29 0.75
N TYR A 117 4.77 -16.58 1.43
CA TYR A 117 4.84 -17.28 2.72
C TYR A 117 5.00 -18.78 2.50
N ARG A 118 6.26 -19.23 2.54
CA ARG A 118 6.68 -20.62 2.27
C ARG A 118 7.26 -21.25 3.55
N PRO A 119 6.43 -21.58 4.55
CA PRO A 119 6.91 -22.08 5.82
C PRO A 119 7.50 -23.49 5.72
N THR A 120 8.53 -23.73 6.54
CA THR A 120 9.10 -25.06 6.83
C THR A 120 8.98 -25.36 8.32
N ALA A 121 9.39 -26.55 8.75
CA ALA A 121 9.38 -26.91 10.17
C ALA A 121 10.25 -25.98 11.03
N GLU A 122 11.35 -25.49 10.47
CA GLU A 122 12.33 -24.63 11.18
C GLU A 122 12.03 -23.14 10.95
N ARG A 123 11.50 -22.78 9.75
CA ARG A 123 11.28 -21.41 9.32
C ARG A 123 9.81 -21.21 8.96
N PHE A 124 9.00 -20.77 9.92
CA PHE A 124 7.54 -20.62 9.72
C PHE A 124 6.96 -19.34 10.30
N LYS A 125 7.78 -18.53 10.97
CA LYS A 125 7.28 -17.32 11.62
C LYS A 125 7.03 -16.19 10.61
N ILE A 126 6.08 -15.31 10.94
CA ILE A 126 5.79 -14.07 10.24
C ILE A 126 6.08 -12.93 11.20
N LEU A 127 6.97 -12.01 10.81
CA LEU A 127 7.21 -10.76 11.54
C LEU A 127 6.24 -9.69 11.03
N ILE A 128 5.48 -9.08 11.94
CA ILE A 128 4.54 -7.99 11.65
C ILE A 128 4.88 -6.74 12.46
N ASP A 129 4.36 -5.59 12.05
CA ASP A 129 4.59 -4.32 12.74
C ASP A 129 3.83 -4.22 14.08
N TYR A 130 4.16 -3.17 14.82
CA TYR A 130 3.47 -2.82 16.07
C TYR A 130 2.03 -2.41 15.80
N SER A 131 1.08 -2.98 16.56
CA SER A 131 -0.35 -2.66 16.41
C SER A 131 -0.79 -2.67 14.93
N PRO A 132 -0.62 -3.79 14.20
CA PRO A 132 -0.90 -3.85 12.77
C PRO A 132 -2.38 -3.59 12.50
N PHE A 133 -2.68 -3.15 11.27
CA PHE A 133 -4.08 -2.96 10.90
C PHE A 133 -4.86 -4.29 11.04
N PRO A 134 -6.09 -4.28 11.61
CA PRO A 134 -6.79 -5.54 11.94
C PRO A 134 -6.97 -6.51 10.78
N SER A 135 -7.20 -6.02 9.53
CA SER A 135 -7.33 -6.92 8.38
C SER A 135 -6.04 -7.67 8.06
N ASP A 136 -4.89 -7.01 8.25
CA ASP A 136 -3.58 -7.63 7.98
C ASP A 136 -3.29 -8.69 9.04
N ARG A 137 -3.58 -8.37 10.29
CA ARG A 137 -3.46 -9.35 11.38
C ARG A 137 -4.29 -10.59 11.11
N TYR A 138 -5.57 -10.42 10.73
CA TYR A 138 -6.42 -11.56 10.37
C TYR A 138 -5.88 -12.31 9.16
N ALA A 139 -5.35 -11.63 8.16
CA ALA A 139 -4.78 -12.25 6.98
C ALA A 139 -3.56 -13.12 7.34
N VAL A 140 -2.58 -12.59 8.11
CA VAL A 140 -1.39 -13.38 8.51
C VAL A 140 -1.76 -14.53 9.45
N GLU A 141 -2.71 -14.33 10.38
CA GLU A 141 -3.20 -15.40 11.25
C GLU A 141 -3.88 -16.52 10.46
N SER A 142 -4.67 -16.17 9.44
CA SER A 142 -5.34 -17.16 8.59
C SER A 142 -4.35 -17.96 7.75
N GLN A 143 -3.30 -17.32 7.23
CA GLN A 143 -2.24 -17.99 6.49
C GLN A 143 -1.42 -18.93 7.36
N ALA A 144 -1.06 -18.51 8.57
CA ALA A 144 -0.40 -19.41 9.53
C ALA A 144 -1.25 -20.66 9.82
N LYS A 145 -2.55 -20.49 10.10
CA LYS A 145 -3.51 -21.60 10.32
C LYS A 145 -3.64 -22.49 9.10
N PHE A 146 -3.73 -21.92 7.90
CA PHE A 146 -3.84 -22.67 6.65
C PHE A 146 -2.65 -23.62 6.45
N HIS A 147 -1.46 -23.19 6.86
CA HIS A 147 -0.24 -24.01 6.83
C HIS A 147 -0.06 -24.90 8.06
N GLY A 148 -1.03 -24.98 8.96
CA GLY A 148 -1.02 -25.86 10.13
C GLY A 148 -0.29 -25.33 11.36
N TYR A 149 0.05 -24.04 11.40
CA TYR A 149 0.73 -23.41 12.54
C TYR A 149 -0.26 -22.64 13.44
N ASP A 150 -0.03 -22.72 14.76
CA ASP A 150 -0.75 -21.87 15.71
C ASP A 150 -0.25 -20.41 15.57
N PRO A 151 -1.13 -19.43 15.27
CA PRO A 151 -0.75 -18.02 15.15
C PRO A 151 0.00 -17.48 16.37
N LYS A 152 -0.31 -17.95 17.58
CA LYS A 152 0.38 -17.51 18.81
C LYS A 152 1.87 -17.84 18.80
N GLY A 153 2.27 -18.93 18.14
CA GLY A 153 3.67 -19.33 18.00
C GLY A 153 4.30 -18.88 16.68
N ALA A 154 3.47 -18.63 15.66
CA ALA A 154 3.93 -18.30 14.32
C ALA A 154 4.08 -16.78 14.04
N ILE A 155 3.46 -15.91 14.84
CA ILE A 155 3.50 -14.46 14.60
C ILE A 155 4.39 -13.80 15.65
N ILE A 156 5.35 -13.01 15.17
CA ILE A 156 6.17 -12.11 15.96
C ILE A 156 5.68 -10.69 15.67
N GLU A 157 5.24 -9.96 16.68
CA GLU A 157 4.83 -8.57 16.56
C GLU A 157 5.92 -7.67 17.13
N LEU A 158 6.36 -6.67 16.36
CA LEU A 158 7.27 -5.63 16.84
C LEU A 158 6.63 -4.92 18.03
N GLN A 159 7.43 -4.55 19.01
CA GLN A 159 6.98 -3.81 20.18
C GLN A 159 7.89 -2.62 20.44
N PRO A 160 7.33 -1.44 20.79
CA PRO A 160 8.13 -0.33 21.26
C PRO A 160 8.88 -0.67 22.55
N SER A 161 10.11 -0.15 22.71
CA SER A 161 10.93 -0.32 23.92
C SER A 161 10.56 0.70 25.01
N GLY A 162 10.43 0.25 26.26
CA GLY A 162 10.13 1.13 27.39
C GLY A 162 8.79 1.84 27.26
N ASP A 163 8.77 3.17 27.47
CA ASP A 163 7.58 4.01 27.42
C ASP A 163 7.35 4.68 26.05
N LYS A 164 7.99 4.17 24.98
CA LYS A 164 7.87 4.72 23.62
C LYS A 164 6.57 4.28 22.95
N GLU A 165 6.05 5.14 22.07
CA GLU A 165 4.88 4.84 21.23
C GLU A 165 5.27 4.31 19.85
N THR A 166 6.55 4.40 19.48
CA THR A 166 7.12 3.97 18.20
C THR A 166 8.23 2.96 18.40
N VAL A 167 8.45 2.10 17.41
CA VAL A 167 9.51 1.09 17.42
C VAL A 167 10.80 1.70 16.88
N ASP A 168 11.89 1.62 17.64
CA ASP A 168 13.17 2.15 17.18
C ASP A 168 13.71 1.35 15.99
N HIS A 169 14.43 2.03 15.10
CA HIS A 169 15.07 1.42 13.93
C HIS A 169 15.99 0.24 14.36
N ASP A 170 16.84 0.48 15.34
CA ASP A 170 17.80 -0.53 15.82
C ASP A 170 17.08 -1.73 16.45
N ASP A 171 15.94 -1.53 17.12
CA ASP A 171 15.14 -2.60 17.71
C ASP A 171 14.50 -3.49 16.61
N ILE A 172 14.08 -2.90 15.49
CA ILE A 172 13.58 -3.65 14.33
C ILE A 172 14.66 -4.55 13.76
N LEU A 173 15.86 -3.99 13.52
CA LEU A 173 16.99 -4.76 12.98
C LEU A 173 17.47 -5.84 13.95
N ALA A 174 17.51 -5.55 15.25
CA ALA A 174 17.86 -6.53 16.27
C ALA A 174 16.85 -7.69 16.35
N MET A 175 15.55 -7.40 16.16
CA MET A 175 14.51 -8.43 16.11
C MET A 175 14.70 -9.34 14.90
N ILE A 176 15.01 -8.78 13.72
CA ILE A 176 15.30 -9.54 12.50
C ILE A 176 16.58 -10.36 12.69
N ASP A 177 17.63 -9.78 13.25
CA ASP A 177 18.88 -10.50 13.50
C ASP A 177 18.68 -11.70 14.43
N LYS A 178 17.93 -11.50 15.50
CA LYS A 178 17.67 -12.52 16.53
C LYS A 178 16.81 -13.67 16.05
N HIS A 179 15.76 -13.38 15.26
CA HIS A 179 14.73 -14.36 14.89
C HIS A 179 14.71 -14.71 13.40
N GLY A 180 15.57 -14.10 12.58
CA GLY A 180 15.52 -14.23 11.13
C GLY A 180 15.62 -15.67 10.62
N ASP A 181 16.31 -16.55 11.34
CA ASP A 181 16.41 -17.97 10.95
C ASP A 181 15.08 -18.74 11.07
N GLU A 182 14.16 -18.22 11.91
CA GLU A 182 12.82 -18.80 12.10
C GLU A 182 11.74 -18.08 11.28
N ILE A 183 12.04 -16.88 10.73
CA ILE A 183 11.10 -16.05 10.00
C ILE A 183 11.07 -16.46 8.53
N ALA A 184 9.92 -16.90 8.05
CA ALA A 184 9.66 -17.16 6.62
C ALA A 184 9.29 -15.88 5.87
N LEU A 185 8.53 -14.97 6.50
CA LEU A 185 8.03 -13.74 5.90
C LEU A 185 8.11 -12.57 6.89
N ILE A 186 8.64 -11.45 6.43
CA ILE A 186 8.49 -10.14 7.08
C ILE A 186 7.35 -9.42 6.34
N MET A 187 6.25 -9.10 7.05
CA MET A 187 5.08 -8.43 6.51
C MET A 187 4.74 -7.23 7.38
N ILE A 188 5.23 -6.05 7.00
CA ILE A 188 5.19 -4.82 7.80
C ILE A 188 4.50 -3.71 6.99
N GLY A 189 3.79 -2.81 7.66
CA GLY A 189 3.29 -1.59 7.04
C GLY A 189 4.43 -0.67 6.59
N GLY A 190 4.25 0.09 5.52
CA GLY A 190 5.23 1.13 5.13
C GLY A 190 5.19 2.33 6.07
N VAL A 191 3.96 2.75 6.41
CA VAL A 191 3.67 3.72 7.46
C VAL A 191 2.66 3.09 8.39
N ASN A 192 2.98 3.03 9.68
CA ASN A 192 2.09 2.46 10.67
C ASN A 192 0.79 3.27 10.77
N TYR A 193 -0.37 2.63 10.67
CA TYR A 193 -1.66 3.33 10.63
C TYR A 193 -2.03 3.99 11.96
N TYR A 194 -1.53 3.46 13.08
CA TYR A 194 -1.87 3.91 14.42
C TYR A 194 -0.98 5.07 14.89
N THR A 195 0.34 4.93 14.70
CA THR A 195 1.33 5.91 15.17
C THR A 195 1.72 6.93 14.11
N GLY A 196 1.53 6.62 12.81
CA GLY A 196 2.05 7.41 11.69
C GLY A 196 3.55 7.24 11.47
N GLN A 197 4.20 6.30 12.14
CA GLN A 197 5.63 6.04 11.99
C GLN A 197 5.95 5.51 10.59
N LEU A 198 6.89 6.14 9.92
CA LEU A 198 7.50 5.63 8.69
C LEU A 198 8.58 4.59 9.07
N TYR A 199 8.47 3.40 8.50
CA TYR A 199 9.47 2.35 8.68
C TYR A 199 10.60 2.44 7.64
N PRO A 200 11.83 2.00 8.00
CA PRO A 200 13.00 2.03 7.11
C PRO A 200 12.98 0.82 6.15
N LEU A 201 12.16 0.90 5.07
CA LEU A 201 11.85 -0.21 4.18
C LEU A 201 13.10 -0.88 3.59
N ALA A 202 14.07 -0.10 3.12
CA ALA A 202 15.28 -0.62 2.51
C ALA A 202 16.14 -1.40 3.52
N ASP A 203 16.29 -0.89 4.75
CA ASP A 203 17.09 -1.56 5.78
C ASP A 203 16.42 -2.84 6.27
N ILE A 204 15.09 -2.83 6.43
CA ILE A 204 14.29 -4.02 6.77
C ILE A 204 14.44 -5.07 5.68
N THR A 205 14.33 -4.68 4.42
CA THR A 205 14.49 -5.58 3.27
C THR A 205 15.89 -6.22 3.26
N LYS A 206 16.92 -5.40 3.39
CA LYS A 206 18.31 -5.86 3.42
C LYS A 206 18.57 -6.82 4.59
N ALA A 207 18.09 -6.47 5.78
CA ALA A 207 18.24 -7.31 6.97
C ALA A 207 17.48 -8.64 6.81
N GLY A 208 16.21 -8.61 6.35
CA GLY A 208 15.42 -9.81 6.10
C GLY A 208 16.07 -10.73 5.07
N HIS A 209 16.49 -10.20 3.93
CA HIS A 209 17.17 -10.97 2.89
C HIS A 209 18.49 -11.58 3.37
N SER A 210 19.26 -10.88 4.21
CA SER A 210 20.51 -11.44 4.78
C SER A 210 20.28 -12.69 5.64
N LYS A 211 19.05 -12.85 6.16
CA LYS A 211 18.61 -14.02 6.92
C LYS A 211 17.81 -15.02 6.07
N GLY A 212 17.59 -14.74 4.78
CA GLY A 212 16.82 -15.60 3.87
C GLY A 212 15.30 -15.51 4.07
N CYS A 213 14.80 -14.43 4.66
CA CYS A 213 13.36 -14.14 4.75
C CYS A 213 12.85 -13.57 3.43
N PHE A 214 11.60 -13.84 3.07
CA PHE A 214 10.87 -12.98 2.15
C PHE A 214 10.42 -11.70 2.85
N VAL A 215 10.36 -10.58 2.12
CA VAL A 215 10.00 -9.27 2.67
C VAL A 215 8.91 -8.62 1.83
N GLY A 216 7.74 -8.40 2.42
CA GLY A 216 6.61 -7.73 1.82
C GLY A 216 6.11 -6.56 2.65
N PHE A 217 5.47 -5.59 1.99
CA PHE A 217 4.95 -4.39 2.66
C PHE A 217 3.47 -4.14 2.35
N ASP A 218 2.69 -3.79 3.40
CA ASP A 218 1.43 -3.08 3.22
C ASP A 218 1.70 -1.57 3.15
N LEU A 219 1.46 -1.00 1.99
CA LEU A 219 1.70 0.42 1.71
C LEU A 219 0.42 1.26 1.73
N ALA A 220 -0.66 0.79 2.39
CA ALA A 220 -1.93 1.49 2.45
C ALA A 220 -1.82 2.94 2.95
N HIS A 221 -0.87 3.24 3.83
CA HIS A 221 -0.60 4.57 4.34
C HIS A 221 0.65 5.23 3.73
N ALA A 222 1.35 4.53 2.85
CA ALA A 222 2.58 5.00 2.21
C ALA A 222 2.40 5.41 0.75
N ALA A 223 1.69 4.62 -0.06
CA ALA A 223 1.49 4.90 -1.48
C ALA A 223 0.72 6.22 -1.69
N GLY A 224 1.35 7.17 -2.40
CA GLY A 224 0.83 8.50 -2.62
C GLY A 224 1.01 9.49 -1.45
N ASN A 225 1.62 9.05 -0.34
CA ASN A 225 1.88 9.86 0.85
C ASN A 225 3.36 10.13 1.07
N ILE A 226 4.22 9.18 0.74
CA ILE A 226 5.67 9.32 0.85
C ILE A 226 6.33 8.99 -0.49
N ASP A 227 7.58 9.42 -0.65
CA ASP A 227 8.42 9.03 -1.79
C ASP A 227 8.84 7.57 -1.60
N LEU A 228 8.29 6.69 -2.45
CA LEU A 228 8.60 5.28 -2.48
C LEU A 228 9.55 4.99 -3.64
N GLN A 229 10.52 4.10 -3.41
CA GLN A 229 11.46 3.60 -4.41
C GLN A 229 11.45 2.06 -4.33
N LEU A 230 10.29 1.44 -4.70
CA LEU A 230 10.08 0.01 -4.44
C LEU A 230 11.08 -0.87 -5.18
N HIS A 231 11.42 -0.53 -6.43
CA HIS A 231 12.43 -1.28 -7.16
C HIS A 231 13.77 -1.27 -6.41
N ASP A 232 14.27 -0.07 -6.06
CA ASP A 232 15.56 0.09 -5.39
C ASP A 232 15.54 -0.42 -3.94
N THR A 233 14.38 -0.37 -3.26
CA THR A 233 14.18 -0.98 -1.94
C THR A 233 14.44 -2.48 -1.98
N GLY A 234 14.15 -3.11 -3.12
CA GLY A 234 14.40 -4.52 -3.36
C GLY A 234 13.49 -5.47 -2.57
N SER A 235 12.35 -5.00 -2.03
CA SER A 235 11.36 -5.88 -1.40
C SER A 235 10.80 -6.90 -2.38
N ASP A 236 10.33 -8.05 -1.88
CA ASP A 236 9.84 -9.12 -2.74
C ASP A 236 8.49 -8.77 -3.34
N PHE A 237 7.61 -8.19 -2.52
CA PHE A 237 6.30 -7.70 -2.96
C PHE A 237 5.84 -6.50 -2.11
N ALA A 238 4.83 -5.79 -2.61
CA ALA A 238 4.09 -4.80 -1.84
C ALA A 238 2.64 -4.71 -2.33
N VAL A 239 1.74 -4.31 -1.43
CA VAL A 239 0.32 -4.11 -1.75
C VAL A 239 -0.16 -2.78 -1.16
N TRP A 240 -1.11 -2.11 -1.82
CA TRP A 240 -1.67 -0.85 -1.31
C TRP A 240 -3.08 -0.62 -1.84
N CYS A 241 -3.90 0.08 -1.06
CA CYS A 241 -5.17 0.60 -1.54
C CYS A 241 -4.98 1.94 -2.27
N THR A 242 -5.87 2.25 -3.20
CA THR A 242 -5.81 3.50 -3.98
C THR A 242 -6.82 4.55 -3.51
N TYR A 243 -7.78 4.18 -2.65
CA TYR A 243 -8.84 5.07 -2.21
C TYR A 243 -8.44 6.08 -1.12
N LYS A 244 -7.27 5.91 -0.49
CA LYS A 244 -6.74 6.84 0.52
C LYS A 244 -6.05 8.02 -0.18
N TYR A 245 -4.73 8.05 -0.17
CA TYR A 245 -3.95 9.18 -0.70
C TYR A 245 -3.98 9.31 -2.23
N LEU A 246 -4.37 8.25 -2.96
CA LEU A 246 -4.49 8.29 -4.43
C LEU A 246 -5.90 8.69 -4.92
N ASN A 247 -6.83 8.95 -4.04
CA ASN A 247 -8.14 9.56 -4.31
C ASN A 247 -9.00 8.81 -5.36
N SER A 248 -8.89 7.47 -5.44
CA SER A 248 -9.54 6.72 -6.54
C SER A 248 -11.03 6.43 -6.32
N SER A 249 -11.51 6.33 -5.15
CA SER A 249 -12.90 6.21 -4.67
C SER A 249 -13.09 5.06 -3.67
N PRO A 250 -14.18 5.06 -2.89
CA PRO A 250 -14.56 3.90 -2.09
C PRO A 250 -14.76 2.66 -2.99
N GLY A 251 -14.16 1.52 -2.59
CA GLY A 251 -14.30 0.26 -3.33
C GLY A 251 -13.48 0.17 -4.64
N SER A 252 -12.60 1.11 -4.90
CA SER A 252 -11.70 1.07 -6.06
C SER A 252 -10.68 -0.06 -5.98
N LEU A 253 -10.08 -0.37 -7.12
CA LEU A 253 -9.00 -1.34 -7.22
C LEU A 253 -7.77 -0.89 -6.43
N SER A 254 -6.95 -1.85 -6.07
CA SER A 254 -5.70 -1.68 -5.32
C SER A 254 -4.49 -1.89 -6.22
N GLY A 255 -3.31 -1.51 -5.76
CA GLY A 255 -2.07 -1.80 -6.44
C GLY A 255 -1.34 -2.99 -5.82
N CYS A 256 -0.56 -3.66 -6.64
CA CYS A 256 0.30 -4.76 -6.26
C CYS A 256 1.64 -4.62 -6.99
N PHE A 257 2.72 -4.88 -6.28
CA PHE A 257 4.09 -4.90 -6.78
C PHE A 257 4.71 -6.26 -6.51
N VAL A 258 5.41 -6.80 -7.48
CA VAL A 258 6.31 -7.95 -7.32
C VAL A 258 7.62 -7.61 -8.02
N HIS A 259 8.72 -7.71 -7.28
CA HIS A 259 10.04 -7.37 -7.82
C HIS A 259 10.42 -8.27 -9.00
N GLU A 260 11.02 -7.70 -10.05
CA GLU A 260 11.38 -8.39 -11.30
C GLU A 260 12.26 -9.62 -11.10
N ARG A 261 13.04 -9.71 -10.01
CA ARG A 261 13.83 -10.91 -9.69
C ARG A 261 13.02 -12.21 -9.64
N HIS A 262 11.70 -12.10 -9.40
CA HIS A 262 10.78 -13.24 -9.33
C HIS A 262 10.06 -13.52 -10.65
N ALA A 263 10.28 -12.70 -11.68
CA ALA A 263 9.56 -12.81 -12.96
C ALA A 263 9.79 -14.14 -13.68
N GLU A 264 11.02 -14.66 -13.60
CA GLU A 264 11.44 -15.90 -14.26
C GLU A 264 11.63 -17.06 -13.30
N ASP A 265 11.33 -16.90 -12.01
CA ASP A 265 11.44 -18.00 -11.03
C ASP A 265 10.30 -19.01 -11.22
N GLU A 266 10.61 -20.13 -11.87
CA GLU A 266 9.66 -21.23 -12.11
C GLU A 266 9.29 -21.99 -10.82
N ASN A 267 10.07 -21.86 -9.75
CA ASN A 267 9.80 -22.50 -8.45
C ASN A 267 8.84 -21.67 -7.58
N MET A 268 8.64 -20.39 -7.91
CA MET A 268 7.70 -19.54 -7.21
C MET A 268 6.26 -19.94 -7.57
N PRO A 269 5.43 -20.39 -6.61
CA PRO A 269 4.04 -20.72 -6.89
C PRO A 269 3.26 -19.48 -7.35
N ARG A 270 2.53 -19.64 -8.44
CA ARG A 270 1.63 -18.63 -9.00
C ARG A 270 0.21 -19.20 -9.01
N PHE A 271 -0.70 -18.50 -8.36
CA PHE A 271 -2.08 -18.96 -8.19
C PHE A 271 -3.07 -17.99 -8.82
#